data_61b60b556e220653c415887a95cdb9fa
#
_entry.id   61b60b556e220653c415887a95cdb9fa
#
_cell.length_a   1.000
_cell.length_b   1.000
_cell.length_c   1.000
_cell.angle_alpha   90.00
_cell.angle_beta   90.00
_cell.angle_gamma   90.00
#
_symmetry.space_group_name_H-M   'P 1'
#
loop_
_entity.id
_entity.type
_entity.pdbx_description
1 polymer ?
#
loop_
_entity_poly.entity_id
_entity_poly.type
_entity_poly.pdbx_seq_one_letter_code
_entity_poly.pdbx_strand_id
1 'polypeptide(L)'
;KLSFERLLKLGQGPSEAFPKDLKVEAVDEHTVKFTLSQPFAPFLYTLANDGASIINPTVLKANAADDARGFLAQNTAGSGPFMLKSWQKGQQLVLVPNPHWSGDKPHFKRVSVKIIGESASRRLQLSRGDLDIADSLPVDQLAALKQEGKVAVAEYPSLRVTYLYLNNSKAPLNQVDLRRAISWATDYQGMVKGILSGNGKQMRGPIPEGMWGFDASAMQYSLDEAKAKAALEKVKDKPASLTFLYSDNDPNWEPIALSTQASLGKIGINVKLEKLANATMRDRVGKGDYDIAIGNWSPDFADPYMFMNYWFESDKKGLPGNRSFYENKEVDSLLQAALKTTDQAERTKDYQQAQKVVIDEAAYVYLFQKNYQLAMRSE
;
A
#
# COMPACT_ATOMS: atom_id res chain seq x y z
N LYS A 1 13.45 -15.55 19.79
CA LYS A 1 14.80 -15.00 19.63
C LYS A 1 15.37 -15.37 18.26
N LEU A 2 15.59 -16.65 17.94
CA LEU A 2 16.23 -17.10 16.69
C LEU A 2 15.55 -16.57 15.43
N SER A 3 14.22 -16.47 15.41
CA SER A 3 13.48 -15.95 14.24
C SER A 3 13.81 -14.48 13.97
N PHE A 4 13.86 -13.64 15.01
CA PHE A 4 14.23 -12.24 14.88
C PHE A 4 15.71 -12.03 14.58
N GLU A 5 16.59 -12.81 15.20
CA GLU A 5 18.03 -12.78 14.86
C GLU A 5 18.26 -13.09 13.38
N ARG A 6 17.54 -14.08 12.85
CA ARG A 6 17.55 -14.42 11.44
C ARG A 6 17.00 -13.25 10.57
N LEU A 7 15.85 -12.68 10.94
CA LEU A 7 15.23 -11.56 10.22
C LEU A 7 16.21 -10.38 10.09
N LEU A 8 16.80 -9.96 11.20
CA LEU A 8 17.75 -8.83 11.25
C LEU A 8 19.05 -9.17 10.50
N LYS A 9 19.56 -10.38 10.61
CA LYS A 9 20.76 -10.84 9.87
C LYS A 9 20.54 -10.79 8.37
N LEU A 10 19.37 -11.21 7.88
CA LEU A 10 19.04 -11.19 6.46
C LEU A 10 18.89 -9.77 5.91
N GLY A 11 18.39 -8.83 6.70
CA GLY A 11 18.34 -7.40 6.38
C GLY A 11 17.54 -7.08 5.10
N GLN A 12 16.57 -7.91 4.73
CA GLN A 12 15.81 -7.80 3.47
C GLN A 12 14.31 -7.94 3.69
N GLY A 13 13.51 -7.33 2.81
CA GLY A 13 12.06 -7.42 2.82
C GLY A 13 11.47 -6.99 4.16
N PRO A 14 10.69 -7.85 4.85
CA PRO A 14 9.99 -7.46 6.08
C PRO A 14 10.88 -6.97 7.23
N SER A 15 12.20 -7.16 7.16
CA SER A 15 13.13 -6.61 8.16
C SER A 15 13.17 -5.08 8.16
N GLU A 16 12.77 -4.44 7.06
CA GLU A 16 12.72 -2.98 6.93
C GLU A 16 11.68 -2.33 7.86
N ALA A 17 10.69 -3.11 8.35
CA ALA A 17 9.70 -2.66 9.33
C ALA A 17 10.29 -2.52 10.75
N PHE A 18 11.48 -3.03 11.00
CA PHE A 18 12.11 -3.07 12.32
C PHE A 18 13.35 -2.18 12.40
N PRO A 19 13.62 -1.53 13.55
CA PRO A 19 14.87 -0.82 13.77
C PRO A 19 16.07 -1.76 13.54
N LYS A 20 17.08 -1.31 12.78
CA LYS A 20 18.24 -2.12 12.41
C LYS A 20 19.10 -2.57 13.60
N ASP A 21 19.06 -1.82 14.68
CA ASP A 21 19.79 -2.04 15.92
C ASP A 21 18.95 -2.71 17.02
N LEU A 22 17.77 -3.24 16.65
CA LEU A 22 16.90 -3.99 17.54
C LEU A 22 17.65 -5.18 18.15
N LYS A 23 17.69 -5.26 19.49
CA LYS A 23 18.26 -6.40 20.21
C LYS A 23 17.15 -7.29 20.73
N VAL A 24 17.35 -8.60 20.63
CA VAL A 24 16.37 -9.61 21.04
C VAL A 24 17.02 -10.64 21.96
N GLU A 25 16.56 -10.71 23.18
CA GLU A 25 17.10 -11.57 24.24
C GLU A 25 16.02 -12.51 24.76
N ALA A 26 16.34 -13.80 24.92
CA ALA A 26 15.54 -14.71 25.72
C ALA A 26 16.04 -14.57 27.18
N VAL A 27 15.22 -13.94 28.02
CA VAL A 27 15.54 -13.73 29.42
C VAL A 27 15.41 -15.04 30.21
N ASP A 28 14.36 -15.79 29.90
CA ASP A 28 14.09 -17.14 30.42
C ASP A 28 13.29 -17.96 29.37
N GLU A 29 12.74 -19.09 29.78
CA GLU A 29 12.01 -20.01 28.89
C GLU A 29 10.74 -19.39 28.27
N HIS A 30 10.13 -18.41 28.96
CA HIS A 30 8.85 -17.81 28.56
C HIS A 30 8.91 -16.32 28.28
N THR A 31 10.07 -15.68 28.49
CA THR A 31 10.24 -14.23 28.41
C THR A 31 11.22 -13.84 27.30
N VAL A 32 10.74 -13.04 26.33
CA VAL A 32 11.56 -12.41 25.32
C VAL A 32 11.60 -10.90 25.54
N LYS A 33 12.80 -10.33 25.57
CA LYS A 33 13.03 -8.89 25.71
C LYS A 33 13.49 -8.30 24.38
N PHE A 34 12.81 -7.26 23.94
CA PHE A 34 13.23 -6.41 22.84
C PHE A 34 13.80 -5.10 23.39
N THR A 35 14.97 -4.71 22.92
CA THR A 35 15.61 -3.45 23.30
C THR A 35 15.82 -2.61 22.05
N LEU A 36 15.26 -1.40 22.06
CA LEU A 36 15.40 -0.40 21.03
C LEU A 36 16.35 0.69 21.51
N SER A 37 17.24 1.19 20.66
CA SER A 37 18.17 2.28 21.00
C SER A 37 17.48 3.64 21.09
N GLN A 38 16.39 3.80 20.34
CA GLN A 38 15.55 4.99 20.32
C GLN A 38 14.06 4.59 20.48
N PRO A 39 13.21 5.45 21.04
CA PRO A 39 11.79 5.23 21.06
C PRO A 39 11.27 5.04 19.63
N PHE A 40 10.46 3.98 19.44
CA PHE A 40 9.79 3.71 18.16
C PHE A 40 8.37 3.25 18.48
N ALA A 41 7.46 4.21 18.59
CA ALA A 41 6.07 3.99 19.00
C ALA A 41 5.31 2.92 18.16
N PRO A 42 5.55 2.78 16.83
CA PRO A 42 4.92 1.73 16.04
C PRO A 42 5.39 0.31 16.35
N PHE A 43 6.38 0.08 17.23
CA PHE A 43 7.02 -1.22 17.43
C PHE A 43 6.04 -2.37 17.65
N LEU A 44 5.02 -2.19 18.49
CA LEU A 44 4.03 -3.26 18.74
C LEU A 44 3.20 -3.58 17.49
N TYR A 45 2.92 -2.61 16.65
CA TYR A 45 2.24 -2.82 15.37
C TYR A 45 3.14 -3.57 14.37
N THR A 46 4.45 -3.34 14.40
CA THR A 46 5.38 -4.07 13.52
C THR A 46 5.43 -5.57 13.83
N LEU A 47 5.07 -5.98 15.06
CA LEU A 47 4.98 -7.40 15.42
C LEU A 47 3.81 -8.12 14.73
N ALA A 48 2.87 -7.40 14.11
CA ALA A 48 1.83 -7.97 13.24
C ALA A 48 2.28 -8.09 11.77
N ASN A 49 3.49 -7.63 11.42
CA ASN A 49 4.07 -7.79 10.09
C ASN A 49 4.55 -9.23 9.86
N ASP A 50 4.55 -9.69 8.62
CA ASP A 50 5.01 -11.03 8.21
C ASP A 50 6.42 -11.37 8.74
N GLY A 51 7.29 -10.36 8.83
CA GLY A 51 8.65 -10.52 9.35
C GLY A 51 8.72 -10.97 10.81
N ALA A 52 7.69 -10.69 11.62
CA ALA A 52 7.61 -11.12 13.01
C ALA A 52 7.14 -12.57 13.18
N SER A 53 6.86 -13.29 12.09
CA SER A 53 6.44 -14.69 12.15
C SER A 53 7.51 -15.57 12.81
N ILE A 54 7.07 -16.37 13.78
CA ILE A 54 7.96 -17.25 14.54
C ILE A 54 8.18 -18.56 13.79
N ILE A 55 9.44 -18.91 13.57
CA ILE A 55 9.87 -20.10 12.85
C ILE A 55 10.38 -21.14 13.86
N ASN A 56 10.03 -22.40 13.65
CA ASN A 56 10.47 -23.52 14.48
C ASN A 56 12.01 -23.53 14.61
N PRO A 57 12.56 -23.44 15.83
CA PRO A 57 13.99 -23.36 16.05
C PRO A 57 14.74 -24.63 15.61
N THR A 58 14.11 -25.80 15.62
CA THR A 58 14.72 -27.05 15.14
C THR A 58 14.97 -26.97 13.63
N VAL A 59 14.03 -26.41 12.87
CA VAL A 59 14.18 -26.19 11.42
C VAL A 59 15.31 -25.21 11.14
N LEU A 60 15.36 -24.08 11.89
CA LEU A 60 16.44 -23.10 11.72
C LEU A 60 17.81 -23.68 12.00
N LYS A 61 17.95 -24.47 13.05
CA LYS A 61 19.23 -25.13 13.41
C LYS A 61 19.64 -26.20 12.38
N ALA A 62 18.70 -27.02 11.92
CA ALA A 62 18.94 -28.04 10.93
C ALA A 62 19.35 -27.51 9.55
N ASN A 63 18.96 -26.28 9.22
CA ASN A 63 19.22 -25.62 7.94
C ASN A 63 20.04 -24.33 8.11
N ALA A 64 20.94 -24.28 9.06
CA ALA A 64 21.70 -23.08 9.41
C ALA A 64 22.67 -22.62 8.31
N ALA A 65 23.11 -23.53 7.42
CA ALA A 65 24.10 -23.26 6.39
C ALA A 65 23.66 -22.13 5.41
N ASP A 66 22.37 -22.04 5.13
CA ASP A 66 21.79 -21.02 4.24
C ASP A 66 20.73 -20.14 4.96
N ASP A 67 20.76 -20.08 6.28
CA ASP A 67 19.74 -19.42 7.10
C ASP A 67 18.33 -19.97 6.83
N ALA A 68 18.22 -21.26 6.55
CA ALA A 68 17.00 -21.97 6.19
C ALA A 68 16.24 -21.40 4.96
N ARG A 69 16.91 -20.68 4.06
CA ARG A 69 16.27 -20.09 2.86
C ARG A 69 15.73 -21.16 1.92
N GLY A 70 16.53 -22.18 1.62
CA GLY A 70 16.13 -23.28 0.73
C GLY A 70 14.95 -24.07 1.28
N PHE A 71 14.96 -24.38 2.57
CA PHE A 71 13.86 -25.09 3.23
C PHE A 71 12.57 -24.26 3.21
N LEU A 72 12.62 -23.00 3.67
CA LEU A 72 11.46 -22.12 3.78
C LEU A 72 10.92 -21.64 2.43
N ALA A 73 11.69 -21.77 1.35
CA ALA A 73 11.20 -21.51 0.00
C ALA A 73 10.19 -22.55 -0.50
N GLN A 74 10.05 -23.69 0.19
CA GLN A 74 9.20 -24.81 -0.23
C GLN A 74 8.39 -25.44 0.91
N ASN A 75 8.63 -25.01 2.17
CA ASN A 75 8.01 -25.59 3.35
C ASN A 75 7.57 -24.50 4.33
N THR A 76 6.62 -24.85 5.19
CA THR A 76 6.28 -24.06 6.36
C THR A 76 6.95 -24.60 7.61
N ALA A 77 7.23 -23.73 8.57
CA ALA A 77 7.81 -24.09 9.87
C ALA A 77 7.18 -23.26 11.00
N GLY A 78 5.95 -22.80 10.81
CA GLY A 78 5.18 -22.04 11.80
C GLY A 78 4.25 -22.94 12.61
N SER A 79 3.68 -22.38 13.68
CA SER A 79 2.72 -23.04 14.57
C SER A 79 1.25 -22.77 14.24
N GLY A 80 0.95 -22.18 13.07
CA GLY A 80 -0.42 -21.84 12.63
C GLY A 80 -1.31 -23.04 12.33
N PRO A 81 -2.61 -22.83 12.09
CA PRO A 81 -3.61 -23.89 11.91
C PRO A 81 -3.44 -24.71 10.63
N PHE A 82 -2.74 -24.18 9.63
CA PHE A 82 -2.46 -24.84 8.37
C PHE A 82 -0.96 -24.93 8.07
N MET A 83 -0.57 -25.95 7.35
CA MET A 83 0.79 -26.15 6.86
C MET A 83 0.77 -26.35 5.34
N LEU A 84 1.88 -26.01 4.67
CA LEU A 84 2.04 -26.21 3.25
C LEU A 84 2.15 -27.72 2.94
N LYS A 85 1.28 -28.22 2.07
CA LYS A 85 1.37 -29.57 1.50
C LYS A 85 2.17 -29.60 0.21
N SER A 86 1.90 -28.64 -0.69
CA SER A 86 2.61 -28.51 -1.96
C SER A 86 2.50 -27.09 -2.50
N TRP A 87 3.52 -26.66 -3.24
CA TRP A 87 3.53 -25.38 -3.93
C TRP A 87 4.12 -25.56 -5.34
N GLN A 88 3.25 -25.44 -6.34
CA GLN A 88 3.62 -25.34 -7.74
C GLN A 88 3.65 -23.84 -8.09
N LYS A 89 4.85 -23.25 -8.12
CA LYS A 89 5.02 -21.79 -8.33
C LYS A 89 4.34 -21.34 -9.62
N GLY A 90 3.56 -20.27 -9.54
CA GLY A 90 2.78 -19.73 -10.64
C GLY A 90 1.51 -20.52 -11.01
N GLN A 91 1.21 -21.61 -10.33
CA GLN A 91 0.03 -22.45 -10.62
C GLN A 91 -0.87 -22.63 -9.41
N GLN A 92 -0.37 -23.27 -8.35
CA GLN A 92 -1.21 -23.65 -7.21
C GLN A 92 -0.39 -23.83 -5.93
N LEU A 93 -0.99 -23.42 -4.83
CA LEU A 93 -0.56 -23.69 -3.47
C LEU A 93 -1.64 -24.51 -2.75
N VAL A 94 -1.24 -25.56 -2.04
CA VAL A 94 -2.14 -26.42 -1.27
C VAL A 94 -1.74 -26.40 0.20
N LEU A 95 -2.68 -26.08 1.06
CA LEU A 95 -2.54 -26.12 2.51
C LEU A 95 -3.40 -27.24 3.08
N VAL A 96 -2.94 -27.86 4.17
CA VAL A 96 -3.65 -28.85 4.97
C VAL A 96 -3.57 -28.50 6.45
N PRO A 97 -4.50 -28.99 7.31
CA PRO A 97 -4.43 -28.77 8.73
C PRO A 97 -3.05 -29.16 9.30
N ASN A 98 -2.53 -28.30 10.16
CA ASN A 98 -1.28 -28.56 10.87
C ASN A 98 -1.56 -29.49 12.06
N PRO A 99 -0.97 -30.68 12.12
CA PRO A 99 -1.20 -31.63 13.22
C PRO A 99 -0.65 -31.14 14.58
N HIS A 100 0.21 -30.12 14.57
CA HIS A 100 0.81 -29.53 15.75
C HIS A 100 0.11 -28.24 16.21
N TRP A 101 -1.02 -27.87 15.55
CA TRP A 101 -1.84 -26.73 15.96
C TRP A 101 -2.54 -27.01 17.27
N SER A 102 -2.41 -26.10 18.25
CA SER A 102 -2.96 -26.24 19.60
C SER A 102 -4.32 -25.54 19.83
N GLY A 103 -4.80 -24.81 18.83
CA GLY A 103 -6.12 -24.16 18.88
C GLY A 103 -7.25 -25.05 18.33
N ASP A 104 -8.40 -24.44 18.06
CA ASP A 104 -9.56 -25.15 17.51
C ASP A 104 -9.26 -25.80 16.18
N LYS A 105 -9.77 -27.01 15.98
CA LYS A 105 -9.52 -27.78 14.76
C LYS A 105 -10.04 -27.03 13.53
N PRO A 106 -9.18 -26.82 12.51
CA PRO A 106 -9.62 -26.16 11.28
C PRO A 106 -10.82 -26.84 10.62
N HIS A 107 -11.79 -26.07 10.21
CA HIS A 107 -13.00 -26.56 9.52
C HIS A 107 -12.67 -27.22 8.20
N PHE A 108 -11.75 -26.62 7.43
CA PHE A 108 -11.36 -27.11 6.11
C PHE A 108 -10.24 -28.16 6.22
N LYS A 109 -10.46 -29.28 5.56
CA LYS A 109 -9.42 -30.34 5.44
C LYS A 109 -8.34 -30.00 4.42
N ARG A 110 -8.61 -29.04 3.55
CA ARG A 110 -7.72 -28.60 2.48
C ARG A 110 -8.11 -27.17 2.05
N VAL A 111 -7.12 -26.32 1.83
CA VAL A 111 -7.24 -25.04 1.16
C VAL A 111 -6.36 -25.06 -0.07
N SER A 112 -6.93 -24.78 -1.25
CA SER A 112 -6.20 -24.71 -2.52
C SER A 112 -6.27 -23.32 -3.08
N VAL A 113 -5.11 -22.65 -3.22
CA VAL A 113 -5.02 -21.34 -3.85
C VAL A 113 -4.49 -21.53 -5.26
N LYS A 114 -5.33 -21.26 -6.27
CA LYS A 114 -4.99 -21.35 -7.68
C LYS A 114 -4.57 -19.98 -8.21
N ILE A 115 -3.47 -19.92 -8.95
CA ILE A 115 -3.02 -18.70 -9.62
C ILE A 115 -3.59 -18.69 -11.04
N ILE A 116 -4.62 -17.88 -11.25
CA ILE A 116 -5.32 -17.78 -12.54
C ILE A 116 -5.21 -16.33 -13.02
N GLY A 117 -4.38 -16.07 -14.03
CA GLY A 117 -4.11 -14.71 -14.53
C GLY A 117 -5.34 -14.03 -15.11
N GLU A 118 -6.11 -14.75 -15.94
CA GLU A 118 -7.24 -14.19 -16.66
C GLU A 118 -8.50 -14.06 -15.77
N SER A 119 -9.00 -12.84 -15.59
CA SER A 119 -10.18 -12.56 -14.75
C SER A 119 -11.45 -13.25 -15.25
N ALA A 120 -11.65 -13.33 -16.58
CA ALA A 120 -12.77 -14.04 -17.18
C ALA A 120 -12.77 -15.54 -16.81
N SER A 121 -11.59 -16.16 -16.77
CA SER A 121 -11.43 -17.55 -16.35
C SER A 121 -11.76 -17.73 -14.86
N ARG A 122 -11.29 -16.80 -13.98
CA ARG A 122 -11.66 -16.83 -12.56
C ARG A 122 -13.17 -16.72 -12.36
N ARG A 123 -13.81 -15.77 -13.05
CA ARG A 123 -15.26 -15.59 -13.02
C ARG A 123 -15.99 -16.86 -13.44
N LEU A 124 -15.63 -17.45 -14.59
CA LEU A 124 -16.28 -18.64 -15.11
C LEU A 124 -16.15 -19.84 -14.15
N GLN A 125 -14.95 -20.06 -13.59
CA GLN A 125 -14.71 -21.13 -12.63
C GLN A 125 -15.50 -20.94 -11.32
N LEU A 126 -15.64 -19.69 -10.85
CA LEU A 126 -16.49 -19.38 -9.70
C LEU A 126 -17.97 -19.67 -9.99
N SER A 127 -18.50 -19.23 -11.15
CA SER A 127 -19.90 -19.49 -11.55
C SER A 127 -20.20 -20.98 -11.71
N ARG A 128 -19.22 -21.80 -12.10
CA ARG A 128 -19.36 -23.26 -12.25
C ARG A 128 -19.17 -24.03 -10.93
N GLY A 129 -18.65 -23.38 -9.89
CA GLY A 129 -18.35 -24.03 -8.62
C GLY A 129 -16.97 -24.71 -8.57
N ASP A 130 -16.09 -24.47 -9.55
CA ASP A 130 -14.70 -24.96 -9.56
C ASP A 130 -13.79 -24.15 -8.62
N LEU A 131 -14.27 -22.98 -8.20
CA LEU A 131 -13.72 -22.10 -7.17
C LEU A 131 -14.81 -21.76 -6.16
N ASP A 132 -14.44 -21.69 -4.89
CA ASP A 132 -15.33 -21.22 -3.82
C ASP A 132 -15.25 -19.68 -3.67
N ILE A 133 -14.06 -19.13 -3.92
CA ILE A 133 -13.75 -17.70 -3.79
C ILE A 133 -12.93 -17.24 -5.01
N ALA A 134 -13.24 -16.08 -5.55
CA ALA A 134 -12.42 -15.39 -6.53
C ALA A 134 -12.13 -13.97 -6.08
N ASP A 135 -10.84 -13.65 -6.03
CA ASP A 135 -10.33 -12.32 -5.69
C ASP A 135 -10.00 -11.50 -6.95
N SER A 136 -9.96 -10.18 -6.81
CA SER A 136 -9.49 -9.23 -7.82
C SER A 136 -10.22 -9.34 -9.17
N LEU A 137 -11.54 -9.53 -9.14
CA LEU A 137 -12.38 -9.46 -10.34
C LEU A 137 -12.67 -7.98 -10.69
N PRO A 138 -12.68 -7.62 -11.98
CA PRO A 138 -13.16 -6.32 -12.44
C PRO A 138 -14.60 -6.02 -12.00
N VAL A 139 -14.92 -4.75 -11.80
CA VAL A 139 -16.20 -4.31 -11.22
C VAL A 139 -17.39 -4.70 -12.09
N ASP A 140 -17.25 -4.63 -13.42
CA ASP A 140 -18.25 -5.08 -14.38
C ASP A 140 -18.55 -6.59 -14.28
N GLN A 141 -17.52 -7.39 -14.05
CA GLN A 141 -17.65 -8.83 -13.85
C GLN A 141 -18.32 -9.16 -12.50
N LEU A 142 -18.03 -8.40 -11.45
CA LEU A 142 -18.69 -8.52 -10.15
C LEU A 142 -20.19 -8.17 -10.26
N ALA A 143 -20.53 -7.11 -10.99
CA ALA A 143 -21.92 -6.74 -11.25
C ALA A 143 -22.69 -7.84 -11.97
N ALA A 144 -22.08 -8.46 -12.97
CA ALA A 144 -22.68 -9.59 -13.69
C ALA A 144 -22.89 -10.82 -12.77
N LEU A 145 -21.91 -11.16 -11.93
CA LEU A 145 -22.02 -12.25 -10.96
C LEU A 145 -23.14 -12.04 -9.93
N LYS A 146 -23.31 -10.81 -9.44
CA LYS A 146 -24.45 -10.47 -8.57
C LYS A 146 -25.81 -10.76 -9.22
N GLN A 147 -25.95 -10.51 -10.52
CA GLN A 147 -27.18 -10.78 -11.27
C GLN A 147 -27.45 -12.28 -11.48
N GLU A 148 -26.41 -13.11 -11.55
CA GLU A 148 -26.53 -14.56 -11.70
C GLU A 148 -27.15 -15.24 -10.45
N GLY A 149 -27.09 -14.58 -9.28
CA GLY A 149 -27.73 -15.02 -8.03
C GLY A 149 -27.06 -16.22 -7.34
N LYS A 150 -25.99 -16.79 -7.92
CA LYS A 150 -25.24 -17.93 -7.38
C LYS A 150 -24.01 -17.55 -6.58
N VAL A 151 -23.64 -16.27 -6.65
CA VAL A 151 -22.42 -15.71 -6.08
C VAL A 151 -22.79 -14.53 -5.20
N ALA A 152 -22.29 -14.53 -3.98
CA ALA A 152 -22.29 -13.38 -3.11
C ALA A 152 -21.05 -12.53 -3.40
N VAL A 153 -21.21 -11.21 -3.45
CA VAL A 153 -20.08 -10.27 -3.51
C VAL A 153 -20.06 -9.51 -2.20
N ALA A 154 -19.08 -9.82 -1.37
CA ALA A 154 -18.83 -9.09 -0.14
C ALA A 154 -17.98 -7.85 -0.43
N GLU A 155 -18.35 -6.71 0.17
CA GLU A 155 -17.66 -5.45 0.05
C GLU A 155 -17.27 -4.95 1.43
N TYR A 156 -16.00 -4.65 1.62
CA TYR A 156 -15.47 -4.20 2.90
C TYR A 156 -14.68 -2.91 2.71
N PRO A 157 -14.76 -1.95 3.64
CA PRO A 157 -13.80 -0.86 3.69
C PRO A 157 -12.37 -1.41 3.73
N SER A 158 -11.47 -0.82 2.98
CA SER A 158 -10.07 -1.22 3.01
C SER A 158 -9.17 -0.01 3.24
N LEU A 159 -7.93 -0.23 3.64
CA LEU A 159 -6.90 0.80 3.73
C LEU A 159 -6.09 0.91 2.43
N ARG A 160 -6.58 0.30 1.34
CA ARG A 160 -5.91 0.38 0.04
C ARG A 160 -6.22 1.70 -0.65
N VAL A 161 -5.18 2.45 -0.91
CA VAL A 161 -5.24 3.80 -1.46
C VAL A 161 -4.57 3.89 -2.83
N THR A 162 -5.06 4.82 -3.66
CA THR A 162 -4.45 5.16 -4.96
C THR A 162 -4.20 6.66 -5.01
N TYR A 163 -3.06 7.05 -5.53
CA TYR A 163 -2.58 8.42 -5.54
C TYR A 163 -1.63 8.68 -6.71
N LEU A 164 -1.37 9.95 -6.99
CA LEU A 164 -0.31 10.34 -7.92
C LEU A 164 0.88 10.88 -7.11
N TYR A 165 2.05 10.36 -7.41
CA TYR A 165 3.30 10.98 -7.02
C TYR A 165 3.51 12.22 -7.90
N LEU A 166 3.82 13.34 -7.28
CA LEU A 166 4.35 14.53 -7.93
C LEU A 166 5.82 14.65 -7.51
N ASN A 167 6.74 14.82 -8.43
CA ASN A 167 8.16 14.93 -8.07
C ASN A 167 8.46 16.31 -7.49
N ASN A 168 8.41 16.42 -6.16
CA ASN A 168 8.54 17.71 -5.47
C ASN A 168 9.94 18.31 -5.56
N SER A 169 10.96 17.54 -5.93
CA SER A 169 12.35 18.03 -6.06
C SER A 169 12.70 18.54 -7.46
N LYS A 170 11.84 18.23 -8.47
CA LYS A 170 12.14 18.50 -9.87
C LYS A 170 11.33 19.68 -10.40
N ALA A 171 11.98 20.63 -11.03
CA ALA A 171 11.26 21.68 -11.76
C ALA A 171 10.46 21.08 -12.92
N PRO A 172 9.24 21.58 -13.18
CA PRO A 172 8.58 22.69 -12.51
C PRO A 172 7.76 22.29 -11.27
N LEU A 173 7.64 20.98 -10.96
CA LEU A 173 6.82 20.45 -9.87
C LEU A 173 7.37 20.76 -8.45
N ASN A 174 8.59 21.27 -8.33
CA ASN A 174 9.08 21.86 -7.09
C ASN A 174 8.30 23.13 -6.68
N GLN A 175 7.51 23.72 -7.58
CA GLN A 175 6.61 24.84 -7.27
C GLN A 175 5.29 24.32 -6.70
N VAL A 176 4.97 24.70 -5.47
CA VAL A 176 3.74 24.31 -4.77
C VAL A 176 2.48 24.68 -5.58
N ASP A 177 2.47 25.88 -6.19
CA ASP A 177 1.30 26.34 -6.94
C ASP A 177 1.01 25.48 -8.18
N LEU A 178 2.02 24.86 -8.82
CA LEU A 178 1.79 23.90 -9.89
C LEU A 178 1.14 22.62 -9.35
N ARG A 179 1.62 22.10 -8.21
CA ARG A 179 1.04 20.91 -7.58
C ARG A 179 -0.40 21.15 -7.13
N ARG A 180 -0.68 22.34 -6.57
CA ARG A 180 -2.06 22.77 -6.25
C ARG A 180 -2.94 22.87 -7.50
N ALA A 181 -2.42 23.42 -8.60
CA ALA A 181 -3.14 23.48 -9.87
C ALA A 181 -3.53 22.08 -10.36
N ILE A 182 -2.61 21.12 -10.33
CA ILE A 182 -2.87 19.72 -10.69
C ILE A 182 -3.95 19.12 -9.77
N SER A 183 -3.84 19.34 -8.46
CA SER A 183 -4.79 18.80 -7.49
C SER A 183 -6.19 19.38 -7.67
N TRP A 184 -6.34 20.70 -7.94
CA TRP A 184 -7.65 21.31 -8.22
C TRP A 184 -8.21 20.95 -9.61
N ALA A 185 -7.36 20.56 -10.58
CA ALA A 185 -7.81 20.13 -11.90
C ALA A 185 -8.27 18.68 -11.96
N THR A 186 -7.93 17.85 -10.95
CA THR A 186 -8.19 16.41 -10.95
C THR A 186 -9.68 16.11 -10.72
N ASP A 187 -10.28 15.27 -11.59
CA ASP A 187 -11.68 14.83 -11.47
C ASP A 187 -11.81 13.57 -10.60
N TYR A 188 -11.71 13.76 -9.29
CA TYR A 188 -11.80 12.67 -8.30
C TYR A 188 -13.13 11.91 -8.37
N GLN A 189 -14.25 12.64 -8.48
CA GLN A 189 -15.57 12.03 -8.49
C GLN A 189 -15.87 11.30 -9.79
N GLY A 190 -15.40 11.84 -10.93
CA GLY A 190 -15.46 11.14 -12.22
C GLY A 190 -14.68 9.83 -12.19
N MET A 191 -13.48 9.81 -11.57
CA MET A 191 -12.71 8.59 -11.40
C MET A 191 -13.41 7.57 -10.49
N VAL A 192 -13.96 7.99 -9.35
CA VAL A 192 -14.69 7.07 -8.44
C VAL A 192 -15.92 6.48 -9.12
N LYS A 193 -16.71 7.31 -9.83
CA LYS A 193 -17.92 6.86 -10.52
C LYS A 193 -17.61 6.04 -11.79
N GLY A 194 -16.72 6.55 -12.65
CA GLY A 194 -16.46 5.99 -13.98
C GLY A 194 -15.48 4.82 -13.96
N ILE A 195 -14.43 4.86 -13.12
CA ILE A 195 -13.39 3.82 -13.09
C ILE A 195 -13.70 2.77 -12.03
N LEU A 196 -14.14 3.19 -10.84
CA LEU A 196 -14.45 2.28 -9.73
C LEU A 196 -15.92 1.88 -9.65
N SER A 197 -16.80 2.40 -10.54
CA SER A 197 -18.25 2.18 -10.48
C SER A 197 -18.85 2.44 -9.09
N GLY A 198 -18.31 3.44 -8.39
CA GLY A 198 -18.72 3.82 -7.04
C GLY A 198 -18.09 2.97 -5.92
N ASN A 199 -17.25 1.98 -6.24
CA ASN A 199 -16.64 1.10 -5.24
C ASN A 199 -15.38 1.70 -4.60
N GLY A 200 -15.57 2.80 -3.92
CA GLY A 200 -14.54 3.53 -3.21
C GLY A 200 -14.98 4.95 -2.89
N LYS A 201 -14.13 5.70 -2.27
CA LYS A 201 -14.35 7.10 -1.94
C LYS A 201 -13.09 7.92 -2.17
N GLN A 202 -13.27 9.19 -2.49
CA GLN A 202 -12.16 10.13 -2.61
C GLN A 202 -11.41 10.21 -1.28
N MET A 203 -10.09 10.20 -1.34
CA MET A 203 -9.25 10.49 -0.18
C MET A 203 -9.25 11.98 0.14
N ARG A 204 -9.08 12.29 1.42
CA ARG A 204 -8.91 13.68 1.87
C ARG A 204 -7.43 14.07 1.95
N GLY A 205 -6.62 13.15 2.42
CA GLY A 205 -5.17 13.31 2.60
C GLY A 205 -4.48 11.94 2.63
N PRO A 206 -3.26 11.85 3.12
CA PRO A 206 -2.48 10.61 3.10
C PRO A 206 -3.06 9.49 3.95
N ILE A 207 -3.60 9.79 5.14
CA ILE A 207 -4.17 8.78 6.03
C ILE A 207 -5.59 8.45 5.58
N PRO A 208 -5.90 7.18 5.22
CA PRO A 208 -7.23 6.79 4.78
C PRO A 208 -8.23 6.75 5.93
N GLU A 209 -9.51 6.91 5.61
CA GLU A 209 -10.61 6.71 6.57
C GLU A 209 -10.61 5.27 7.08
N GLY A 210 -10.81 5.08 8.38
CA GLY A 210 -10.71 3.78 9.06
C GLY A 210 -9.34 3.54 9.71
N MET A 211 -8.32 4.35 9.38
CA MET A 211 -7.07 4.38 10.12
C MET A 211 -7.15 5.45 11.21
N TRP A 212 -6.69 5.15 12.42
CA TRP A 212 -6.55 6.19 13.44
C TRP A 212 -5.58 7.29 12.96
N GLY A 213 -5.77 8.53 13.43
CA GLY A 213 -5.05 9.69 12.89
C GLY A 213 -5.68 10.30 11.65
N PHE A 214 -6.70 9.67 11.03
CA PHE A 214 -7.48 10.30 9.96
C PHE A 214 -8.13 11.60 10.46
N ASP A 215 -8.05 12.67 9.66
CA ASP A 215 -8.66 13.98 9.98
C ASP A 215 -9.80 14.28 9.01
N ALA A 216 -11.04 14.07 9.46
CA ALA A 216 -12.23 14.38 8.66
C ALA A 216 -12.42 15.90 8.44
N SER A 217 -11.76 16.76 9.21
CA SER A 217 -11.84 18.22 9.09
C SER A 217 -10.79 18.81 8.16
N ALA A 218 -9.75 18.04 7.77
CA ALA A 218 -8.71 18.51 6.88
C ALA A 218 -9.27 18.97 5.53
N MET A 219 -8.60 19.91 4.88
CA MET A 219 -8.96 20.38 3.54
C MET A 219 -8.98 19.21 2.55
N GLN A 220 -9.91 19.22 1.62
CA GLN A 220 -10.00 18.23 0.55
C GLN A 220 -10.04 18.93 -0.79
N TYR A 221 -9.15 18.54 -1.70
CA TYR A 221 -9.20 18.98 -3.08
C TYR A 221 -10.45 18.43 -3.78
N SER A 222 -10.96 19.18 -4.73
CA SER A 222 -12.06 18.77 -5.61
C SER A 222 -11.79 19.36 -7.00
N LEU A 223 -12.47 18.87 -8.02
CA LEU A 223 -12.40 19.47 -9.34
C LEU A 223 -12.93 20.93 -9.29
N ASP A 224 -12.03 21.88 -9.49
CA ASP A 224 -12.32 23.31 -9.56
C ASP A 224 -11.34 23.97 -10.55
N GLU A 225 -11.78 24.05 -11.80
CA GLU A 225 -10.95 24.60 -12.89
C GLU A 225 -10.56 26.07 -12.65
N ALA A 226 -11.40 26.85 -11.95
CA ALA A 226 -11.10 28.24 -11.65
C ALA A 226 -9.93 28.35 -10.65
N LYS A 227 -9.97 27.56 -9.57
CA LYS A 227 -8.85 27.49 -8.61
C LYS A 227 -7.61 26.89 -9.24
N ALA A 228 -7.75 25.88 -10.12
CA ALA A 228 -6.63 25.31 -10.83
C ALA A 228 -5.91 26.33 -11.70
N LYS A 229 -6.66 27.12 -12.49
CA LYS A 229 -6.12 28.21 -13.33
C LYS A 229 -5.48 29.31 -12.47
N ALA A 230 -6.14 29.73 -11.41
CA ALA A 230 -5.62 30.76 -10.50
C ALA A 230 -4.29 30.32 -9.80
N ALA A 231 -4.16 29.04 -9.46
CA ALA A 231 -2.91 28.49 -8.97
C ALA A 231 -1.84 28.46 -10.07
N LEU A 232 -2.22 28.02 -11.29
CA LEU A 232 -1.30 27.95 -12.43
C LEU A 232 -0.76 29.34 -12.85
N GLU A 233 -1.53 30.42 -12.66
CA GLU A 233 -1.08 31.79 -12.93
C GLU A 233 0.12 32.21 -12.07
N LYS A 234 0.29 31.65 -10.89
CA LYS A 234 1.39 31.92 -9.97
C LYS A 234 2.67 31.14 -10.31
N VAL A 235 2.55 30.14 -11.18
CA VAL A 235 3.69 29.29 -11.58
C VAL A 235 4.63 30.06 -12.49
N LYS A 236 5.90 30.11 -12.12
CA LYS A 236 6.98 30.64 -12.97
C LYS A 236 7.38 29.53 -13.96
N ASP A 237 7.71 29.92 -15.20
CA ASP A 237 8.17 29.01 -16.25
C ASP A 237 7.24 27.78 -16.38
N LYS A 238 5.98 28.08 -16.76
CA LYS A 238 4.94 27.05 -16.93
C LYS A 238 5.41 25.93 -17.85
N PRO A 239 5.21 24.66 -17.49
CA PRO A 239 5.69 23.56 -18.32
C PRO A 239 4.92 23.49 -19.63
N ALA A 240 5.63 23.30 -20.73
CA ALA A 240 5.01 22.99 -22.02
C ALA A 240 4.36 21.60 -22.01
N SER A 241 4.92 20.67 -21.24
CA SER A 241 4.36 19.34 -21.02
C SER A 241 4.93 18.70 -19.76
N LEU A 242 4.15 17.76 -19.16
CA LEU A 242 4.57 16.88 -18.07
C LEU A 242 4.48 15.43 -18.52
N THR A 243 5.37 14.58 -18.04
CA THR A 243 5.34 13.14 -18.29
C THR A 243 4.60 12.42 -17.16
N PHE A 244 3.67 11.52 -17.52
CA PHE A 244 2.94 10.69 -16.59
C PHE A 244 3.31 9.22 -16.79
N LEU A 245 3.94 8.60 -15.78
CA LEU A 245 4.34 7.20 -15.80
C LEU A 245 3.27 6.29 -15.20
N TYR A 246 2.94 5.21 -15.89
CA TYR A 246 2.07 4.14 -15.39
C TYR A 246 2.49 2.78 -15.96
N SER A 247 1.94 1.70 -15.40
CA SER A 247 2.15 0.34 -15.88
C SER A 247 0.83 -0.42 -15.93
N ASP A 248 0.85 -1.66 -16.39
CA ASP A 248 -0.28 -2.58 -16.43
C ASP A 248 -0.49 -3.37 -15.12
N ASN A 249 0.20 -3.00 -14.05
CA ASN A 249 0.12 -3.66 -12.74
C ASN A 249 -1.28 -3.56 -12.08
N ASP A 250 -2.04 -2.50 -12.38
CA ASP A 250 -3.44 -2.35 -11.97
C ASP A 250 -4.24 -1.88 -13.21
N PRO A 251 -5.33 -2.57 -13.60
CA PRO A 251 -6.12 -2.23 -14.80
C PRO A 251 -6.74 -0.84 -14.76
N ASN A 252 -6.84 -0.22 -13.59
CA ASN A 252 -7.39 1.13 -13.44
C ASN A 252 -6.35 2.24 -13.74
N TRP A 253 -5.06 1.91 -13.82
CA TRP A 253 -4.03 2.94 -13.96
C TRP A 253 -4.06 3.66 -15.31
N GLU A 254 -4.30 2.95 -16.39
CA GLU A 254 -4.43 3.58 -17.72
C GLU A 254 -5.65 4.50 -17.81
N PRO A 255 -6.88 4.10 -17.40
CA PRO A 255 -8.02 5.02 -17.30
C PRO A 255 -7.76 6.25 -16.42
N ILE A 256 -7.06 6.10 -15.30
CA ILE A 256 -6.67 7.23 -14.43
C ILE A 256 -5.71 8.17 -15.15
N ALA A 257 -4.71 7.64 -15.84
CA ALA A 257 -3.75 8.43 -16.61
C ALA A 257 -4.43 9.23 -17.72
N LEU A 258 -5.35 8.61 -18.47
CA LEU A 258 -6.16 9.27 -19.51
C LEU A 258 -7.07 10.36 -18.92
N SER A 259 -7.73 10.09 -17.79
CA SER A 259 -8.56 11.08 -17.09
C SER A 259 -7.72 12.28 -16.61
N THR A 260 -6.53 12.02 -16.06
CA THR A 260 -5.61 13.06 -15.62
C THR A 260 -5.12 13.90 -16.80
N GLN A 261 -4.74 13.27 -17.92
CA GLN A 261 -4.33 13.96 -19.14
C GLN A 261 -5.44 14.89 -19.64
N ALA A 262 -6.67 14.40 -19.73
CA ALA A 262 -7.83 15.19 -20.17
C ALA A 262 -8.11 16.37 -19.22
N SER A 263 -8.05 16.15 -17.91
CA SER A 263 -8.28 17.19 -16.90
C SER A 263 -7.23 18.29 -16.93
N LEU A 264 -5.96 17.93 -17.02
CA LEU A 264 -4.85 18.89 -17.09
C LEU A 264 -4.84 19.66 -18.42
N GLY A 265 -5.26 19.01 -19.51
CA GLY A 265 -5.43 19.66 -20.81
C GLY A 265 -6.42 20.84 -20.79
N LYS A 266 -7.49 20.76 -19.99
CA LYS A 266 -8.48 21.86 -19.83
C LYS A 266 -7.90 23.12 -19.19
N ILE A 267 -6.83 22.97 -18.41
CA ILE A 267 -6.12 24.12 -17.81
C ILE A 267 -4.85 24.50 -18.57
N GLY A 268 -4.61 23.91 -19.75
CA GLY A 268 -3.49 24.25 -20.62
C GLY A 268 -2.19 23.50 -20.31
N ILE A 269 -2.20 22.44 -19.51
CA ILE A 269 -1.04 21.59 -19.26
C ILE A 269 -1.15 20.34 -20.14
N ASN A 270 -0.19 20.18 -21.06
CA ASN A 270 -0.08 18.96 -21.86
C ASN A 270 0.56 17.85 -21.04
N VAL A 271 0.02 16.63 -21.10
CA VAL A 271 0.56 15.45 -20.40
C VAL A 271 0.91 14.37 -21.42
N LYS A 272 2.15 13.91 -21.38
CA LYS A 272 2.64 12.76 -22.16
C LYS A 272 2.52 11.51 -21.31
N LEU A 273 1.73 10.55 -21.77
CA LEU A 273 1.55 9.27 -21.09
C LEU A 273 2.65 8.29 -21.51
N GLU A 274 3.33 7.69 -20.55
CA GLU A 274 4.33 6.64 -20.76
C GLU A 274 3.91 5.37 -20.02
N LYS A 275 3.52 4.34 -20.78
CA LYS A 275 3.27 3.00 -20.26
C LYS A 275 4.57 2.21 -20.21
N LEU A 276 4.91 1.68 -19.04
CA LEU A 276 6.17 0.98 -18.79
C LEU A 276 5.91 -0.39 -18.16
N ALA A 277 6.87 -1.30 -18.29
CA ALA A 277 6.91 -2.49 -17.44
C ALA A 277 7.02 -2.05 -15.96
N ASN A 278 6.31 -2.72 -15.06
CA ASN A 278 6.23 -2.31 -13.65
C ASN A 278 7.61 -2.16 -12.99
N ALA A 279 8.55 -3.06 -13.25
CA ALA A 279 9.90 -2.97 -12.70
C ALA A 279 10.64 -1.69 -13.18
N THR A 280 10.53 -1.35 -14.46
CA THR A 280 11.13 -0.14 -15.04
C THR A 280 10.50 1.13 -14.48
N MET A 281 9.16 1.16 -14.35
CA MET A 281 8.46 2.28 -13.74
C MET A 281 8.93 2.49 -12.29
N ARG A 282 8.99 1.42 -11.50
CA ARG A 282 9.45 1.49 -10.10
C ARG A 282 10.90 1.98 -9.97
N ASP A 283 11.79 1.53 -10.85
CA ASP A 283 13.18 2.00 -10.87
C ASP A 283 13.26 3.50 -11.16
N ARG A 284 12.56 3.98 -12.19
CA ARG A 284 12.51 5.41 -12.52
C ARG A 284 11.92 6.25 -11.39
N VAL A 285 10.80 5.80 -10.80
CA VAL A 285 10.18 6.48 -9.65
C VAL A 285 11.14 6.53 -8.46
N GLY A 286 11.83 5.43 -8.17
CA GLY A 286 12.81 5.38 -7.08
C GLY A 286 14.00 6.31 -7.25
N LYS A 287 14.39 6.60 -8.51
CA LYS A 287 15.47 7.52 -8.88
C LYS A 287 15.02 8.98 -9.05
N GLY A 288 13.70 9.25 -8.98
CA GLY A 288 13.16 10.58 -9.25
C GLY A 288 13.16 10.96 -10.74
N ASP A 289 13.28 9.98 -11.64
CA ASP A 289 13.22 10.20 -13.09
C ASP A 289 11.79 10.17 -13.62
N TYR A 290 10.97 11.13 -13.18
CA TYR A 290 9.59 11.28 -13.58
C TYR A 290 9.09 12.69 -13.22
N ASP A 291 7.93 13.09 -13.77
CA ASP A 291 7.20 14.28 -13.34
C ASP A 291 5.98 13.84 -12.50
N ILE A 292 5.07 13.08 -13.10
CA ILE A 292 3.90 12.47 -12.44
C ILE A 292 4.02 10.95 -12.58
N ALA A 293 3.69 10.22 -11.53
CA ALA A 293 3.57 8.76 -11.60
C ALA A 293 2.40 8.29 -10.72
N ILE A 294 1.75 7.20 -11.12
CA ILE A 294 0.68 6.61 -10.32
C ILE A 294 1.21 5.58 -9.35
N GLY A 295 0.60 5.48 -8.17
CA GLY A 295 0.89 4.46 -7.18
C GLY A 295 -0.35 4.01 -6.43
N ASN A 296 -0.24 2.82 -5.84
CA ASN A 296 -1.17 2.35 -4.83
C ASN A 296 -0.41 1.88 -3.60
N TRP A 297 -1.10 1.80 -2.49
CA TRP A 297 -0.53 1.36 -1.22
C TRP A 297 -1.56 0.63 -0.37
N SER A 298 -1.09 -0.36 0.36
CA SER A 298 -1.77 -0.95 1.51
C SER A 298 -0.76 -0.99 2.64
N PRO A 299 -1.12 -0.60 3.87
CA PRO A 299 -0.17 -0.57 4.97
C PRO A 299 0.21 -1.99 5.39
N ASP A 300 1.47 -2.22 5.72
CA ASP A 300 1.96 -3.51 6.21
C ASP A 300 1.52 -3.77 7.65
N PHE A 301 1.17 -2.72 8.38
CA PHE A 301 0.57 -2.76 9.72
C PHE A 301 -0.27 -1.51 9.98
N ALA A 302 -1.21 -1.60 10.93
CA ALA A 302 -2.24 -0.58 11.16
C ALA A 302 -1.75 0.62 11.99
N ASP A 303 -0.77 1.35 11.49
CA ASP A 303 -0.24 2.58 12.10
C ASP A 303 -0.08 3.68 11.03
N PRO A 304 -0.42 4.96 11.33
CA PRO A 304 -0.20 6.09 10.42
C PRO A 304 1.24 6.28 9.96
N TYR A 305 2.21 5.73 10.67
CA TYR A 305 3.61 5.65 10.24
C TYR A 305 3.73 5.23 8.78
N MET A 306 2.93 4.23 8.35
CA MET A 306 2.98 3.67 7.00
C MET A 306 2.51 4.64 5.91
N PHE A 307 1.78 5.69 6.27
CA PHE A 307 1.26 6.73 5.36
C PHE A 307 1.96 8.07 5.52
N MET A 308 2.56 8.33 6.67
CA MET A 308 3.14 9.62 6.99
C MET A 308 4.67 9.57 7.00
N ASN A 309 5.27 8.86 7.95
CA ASN A 309 6.74 8.77 8.04
C ASN A 309 7.33 8.10 6.79
N TYR A 310 6.69 7.03 6.31
CA TYR A 310 7.16 6.29 5.16
C TYR A 310 7.13 7.12 3.88
N TRP A 311 6.12 7.98 3.69
CA TRP A 311 5.95 8.76 2.46
C TRP A 311 6.59 10.14 2.49
N PHE A 312 6.76 10.78 3.66
CA PHE A 312 7.08 12.21 3.73
C PHE A 312 8.34 12.55 4.53
N GLU A 313 8.94 11.62 5.28
CA GLU A 313 10.24 11.92 5.91
C GLU A 313 11.30 12.17 4.85
N SER A 314 12.03 13.28 5.02
CA SER A 314 12.99 13.77 4.03
C SER A 314 14.22 12.87 3.87
N ASP A 315 14.56 12.06 4.87
CA ASP A 315 15.66 11.10 4.85
C ASP A 315 15.32 9.77 4.15
N LYS A 316 14.02 9.55 3.81
CA LYS A 316 13.52 8.33 3.17
C LYS A 316 13.29 8.46 1.66
N LYS A 317 13.89 9.44 1.00
CA LYS A 317 13.70 9.67 -0.44
C LYS A 317 14.06 8.45 -1.29
N GLY A 318 13.22 8.18 -2.30
CA GLY A 318 13.37 7.07 -3.23
C GLY A 318 12.64 5.81 -2.82
N LEU A 319 13.06 4.66 -3.34
CA LEU A 319 12.58 3.36 -2.89
C LEU A 319 13.39 2.90 -1.66
N PRO A 320 12.70 2.36 -0.62
CA PRO A 320 11.29 2.02 -0.49
C PRO A 320 10.39 3.13 0.06
N GLY A 321 10.88 4.32 0.36
CA GLY A 321 10.18 5.33 1.15
C GLY A 321 9.53 6.47 0.35
N ASN A 322 9.98 7.70 0.61
CA ASN A 322 9.46 8.96 0.07
C ASN A 322 9.75 9.08 -1.44
N ARG A 323 8.85 8.55 -2.26
CA ARG A 323 9.00 8.52 -3.73
C ARG A 323 8.64 9.82 -4.41
N SER A 324 7.98 10.76 -3.71
CA SER A 324 7.70 12.10 -4.21
C SER A 324 8.88 13.06 -4.04
N PHE A 325 9.94 12.65 -3.35
CA PHE A 325 11.08 13.49 -3.01
C PHE A 325 10.69 14.77 -2.27
N TYR A 326 9.60 14.70 -1.51
CA TYR A 326 9.12 15.79 -0.68
C TYR A 326 10.11 16.10 0.45
N GLU A 327 10.21 17.35 0.82
CA GLU A 327 11.08 17.82 1.91
C GLU A 327 10.42 19.01 2.61
N ASN A 328 10.19 18.85 3.91
CA ASN A 328 9.71 19.93 4.76
C ASN A 328 10.13 19.67 6.22
N LYS A 329 10.92 20.58 6.80
CA LYS A 329 11.48 20.44 8.15
C LYS A 329 10.41 20.43 9.25
N GLU A 330 9.29 21.15 9.08
CA GLU A 330 8.18 21.14 10.03
C GLU A 330 7.54 19.75 10.04
N VAL A 331 7.27 19.19 8.86
CA VAL A 331 6.72 17.84 8.71
C VAL A 331 7.67 16.81 9.32
N ASP A 332 8.97 16.87 9.00
CA ASP A 332 9.97 15.97 9.60
C ASP A 332 9.94 16.02 11.13
N SER A 333 9.87 17.23 11.71
CA SER A 333 9.83 17.42 13.16
C SER A 333 8.59 16.79 13.81
N LEU A 334 7.41 16.97 13.20
CA LEU A 334 6.15 16.39 13.67
C LEU A 334 6.17 14.85 13.56
N LEU A 335 6.66 14.32 12.44
CA LEU A 335 6.75 12.89 12.23
C LEU A 335 7.73 12.24 13.23
N GLN A 336 8.86 12.87 13.49
CA GLN A 336 9.81 12.40 14.49
C GLN A 336 9.28 12.52 15.94
N ALA A 337 8.46 13.54 16.25
CA ALA A 337 7.78 13.66 17.55
C ALA A 337 6.79 12.48 17.74
N ALA A 338 6.00 12.16 16.73
CA ALA A 338 5.06 11.06 16.76
C ALA A 338 5.70 9.68 16.97
N LEU A 339 7.00 9.51 16.74
CA LEU A 339 7.72 8.26 17.01
C LEU A 339 8.19 8.13 18.46
N LYS A 340 8.32 9.24 19.18
CA LYS A 340 8.96 9.28 20.52
C LYS A 340 8.00 9.04 21.67
N THR A 341 6.70 9.19 21.45
CA THR A 341 5.67 8.95 22.46
C THR A 341 4.81 7.76 22.09
N THR A 342 4.36 6.99 23.09
CA THR A 342 3.36 5.92 22.93
C THR A 342 1.94 6.40 23.20
N ASP A 343 1.77 7.67 23.59
CA ASP A 343 0.45 8.29 23.77
C ASP A 343 -0.21 8.48 22.39
N GLN A 344 -1.29 7.76 22.15
CA GLN A 344 -1.98 7.79 20.87
C GLN A 344 -2.62 9.15 20.60
N ALA A 345 -3.03 9.90 21.60
CA ALA A 345 -3.64 11.22 21.41
C ALA A 345 -2.60 12.25 20.97
N GLU A 346 -1.41 12.23 21.57
CA GLU A 346 -0.29 13.05 21.14
C GLU A 346 0.14 12.70 19.72
N ARG A 347 0.34 11.42 19.42
CA ARG A 347 0.68 10.96 18.07
C ARG A 347 -0.37 11.37 17.03
N THR A 348 -1.67 11.26 17.38
CA THR A 348 -2.77 11.67 16.50
C THR A 348 -2.67 13.15 16.18
N LYS A 349 -2.42 13.99 17.17
CA LYS A 349 -2.27 15.44 16.99
C LYS A 349 -1.11 15.78 16.05
N ASP A 350 0.06 15.15 16.26
CA ASP A 350 1.24 15.38 15.42
C ASP A 350 0.99 14.94 13.98
N TYR A 351 0.41 13.75 13.77
CA TYR A 351 0.04 13.28 12.43
C TYR A 351 -1.00 14.16 11.74
N GLN A 352 -2.02 14.63 12.46
CA GLN A 352 -3.03 15.52 11.89
C GLN A 352 -2.45 16.88 11.50
N GLN A 353 -1.51 17.41 12.30
CA GLN A 353 -0.82 18.65 11.96
C GLN A 353 0.08 18.46 10.74
N ALA A 354 0.86 17.39 10.68
CA ALA A 354 1.68 17.05 9.51
C ALA A 354 0.83 16.84 8.25
N GLN A 355 -0.34 16.17 8.36
CA GLN A 355 -1.27 16.01 7.25
C GLN A 355 -1.74 17.35 6.67
N LYS A 356 -2.08 18.32 7.50
CA LYS A 356 -2.50 19.65 7.03
C LYS A 356 -1.44 20.30 6.16
N VAL A 357 -0.17 20.20 6.56
CA VAL A 357 0.94 20.77 5.79
C VAL A 357 1.10 20.06 4.44
N VAL A 358 1.17 18.72 4.41
CA VAL A 358 1.40 17.98 3.16
C VAL A 358 0.19 18.05 2.20
N ILE A 359 -1.03 18.25 2.72
CA ILE A 359 -2.22 18.47 1.91
C ILE A 359 -2.16 19.88 1.31
N ASP A 360 -1.87 20.91 2.12
CA ASP A 360 -1.80 22.31 1.63
C ASP A 360 -0.68 22.47 0.59
N GLU A 361 0.44 21.79 0.76
CA GLU A 361 1.55 21.80 -0.19
C GLU A 361 1.34 20.87 -1.39
N ALA A 362 0.21 20.17 -1.45
CA ALA A 362 -0.14 19.23 -2.52
C ALA A 362 1.03 18.28 -2.84
N ALA A 363 1.64 17.69 -1.81
CA ALA A 363 2.80 16.81 -1.96
C ALA A 363 2.48 15.60 -2.85
N TYR A 364 1.24 15.09 -2.79
CA TYR A 364 0.63 14.07 -3.64
C TYR A 364 -0.72 14.54 -4.16
N VAL A 365 -1.25 13.91 -5.20
CA VAL A 365 -2.68 13.94 -5.51
C VAL A 365 -3.32 12.70 -4.87
N TYR A 366 -4.10 12.89 -3.81
CA TYR A 366 -4.76 11.82 -3.07
C TYR A 366 -6.06 11.43 -3.77
N LEU A 367 -6.02 10.38 -4.61
CA LEU A 367 -7.15 10.06 -5.48
C LEU A 367 -8.31 9.41 -4.72
N PHE A 368 -8.17 8.15 -4.36
CA PHE A 368 -9.27 7.43 -3.72
C PHE A 368 -8.77 6.25 -2.87
N GLN A 369 -9.62 5.85 -1.95
CA GLN A 369 -9.57 4.64 -1.15
C GLN A 369 -10.58 3.66 -1.73
N LYS A 370 -10.12 2.49 -2.17
CA LYS A 370 -10.96 1.43 -2.72
C LYS A 370 -11.60 0.61 -1.61
N ASN A 371 -12.82 0.10 -1.81
CA ASN A 371 -13.30 -1.01 -1.02
C ASN A 371 -12.64 -2.31 -1.49
N TYR A 372 -12.47 -3.25 -0.57
CA TYR A 372 -12.11 -4.61 -0.89
C TYR A 372 -13.35 -5.39 -1.31
N GLN A 373 -13.30 -6.05 -2.46
CA GLN A 373 -14.41 -6.84 -2.98
C GLN A 373 -13.98 -8.28 -3.14
N LEU A 374 -14.79 -9.19 -2.64
CA LEU A 374 -14.55 -10.63 -2.70
C LEU A 374 -15.80 -11.31 -3.23
N ALA A 375 -15.67 -12.02 -4.35
CA ALA A 375 -16.73 -12.84 -4.89
C ALA A 375 -16.62 -14.27 -4.35
N MET A 376 -17.69 -14.79 -3.79
CA MET A 376 -17.74 -16.13 -3.19
C MET A 376 -19.04 -16.84 -3.52
N ARG A 377 -19.04 -18.16 -3.54
CA ARG A 377 -20.25 -18.96 -3.68
C ARG A 377 -21.21 -18.69 -2.52
N SER A 378 -22.50 -18.69 -2.83
CA SER A 378 -23.56 -18.45 -1.83
C SER A 378 -23.87 -19.67 -0.97
N GLU A 379 -23.36 -20.85 -1.33
CA GLU A 379 -23.60 -22.14 -0.66
C GLU A 379 -22.28 -22.77 -0.21
#